data_cfbd56111736711114b768b60b399fa3
#
_entry.id   cfbd56111736711114b768b60b399fa3
#
_cell.length_a   1.000
_cell.length_b   1.000
_cell.length_c   1.000
_cell.angle_alpha   90.00
_cell.angle_beta   90.00
_cell.angle_gamma   90.00
#
_symmetry.space_group_name_H-M   'P 1'
#
loop_
_entity.id
_entity.type
_entity.pdbx_description
1 polymer ?
#
loop_
_entity_poly.entity_id
_entity_poly.type
_entity_poly.pdbx_seq_one_letter_code
_entity_poly.pdbx_strand_id
1 'polypeptide(L)'
;MKIRAVVHVGLTGVAIGLAPPVHAQDSITVATYGGEWGAALQACIIDPFMKETGITVTPEPGVSAVTLSKLLQQKGAPVLDAVWLDGGVSEQANAEGVLAPIVPAKVPGVAGLVDEGIYETKDGNIFAVSTGFYSVGLAYNADQVETAPTSWKDLWNEEYAGAVTFPSPSNAMGIPFIAQLAALKNVSLTAVDPVLQDIQDLQVAAYFDTAGAGTNLFQSGEVIIGAHYASSVFAMRDQNLPIRFVVPEEGAIGGDIRLHLVADTPRSDAAEKFINFAIGKEPSKCMAERIYVGPATKEVELTEDAKQRMPWGPEGTVKNLSLPNWSEINSQ
;
A
#
# COMPACT_ATOMS: atom_id res chain seq x y z
N MET A 1 -28.65 -76.75 53.15
CA MET A 1 -29.20 -76.17 51.90
C MET A 1 -28.32 -74.95 51.58
N LYS A 2 -27.36 -75.10 50.65
CA LYS A 2 -26.41 -74.03 50.28
C LYS A 2 -26.88 -73.39 48.96
N ILE A 3 -27.24 -72.13 49.03
CA ILE A 3 -27.63 -71.31 47.83
C ILE A 3 -26.34 -70.67 47.29
N ARG A 4 -25.99 -71.00 46.05
CA ARG A 4 -24.92 -70.33 45.29
C ARG A 4 -25.50 -69.17 44.52
N ALA A 5 -25.04 -67.94 44.81
CA ALA A 5 -25.34 -66.76 44.03
C ALA A 5 -24.36 -66.70 42.83
N VAL A 6 -24.90 -66.58 41.62
CA VAL A 6 -24.13 -66.37 40.38
C VAL A 6 -24.13 -64.86 40.12
N VAL A 7 -22.92 -64.29 40.16
CA VAL A 7 -22.72 -62.89 39.81
C VAL A 7 -22.44 -62.80 38.28
N HIS A 8 -23.32 -62.13 37.54
CA HIS A 8 -23.06 -61.79 36.16
C HIS A 8 -22.36 -60.47 36.08
N VAL A 9 -21.10 -60.49 35.62
CA VAL A 9 -20.35 -59.29 35.27
C VAL A 9 -20.66 -58.94 33.82
N GLY A 10 -21.44 -57.88 33.65
CA GLY A 10 -21.70 -57.30 32.33
C GLY A 10 -20.52 -56.44 31.89
N LEU A 11 -19.79 -56.82 30.82
CA LEU A 11 -18.83 -55.96 30.13
C LEU A 11 -19.59 -54.92 29.31
N THR A 12 -19.67 -53.69 29.78
CA THR A 12 -20.06 -52.53 28.97
C THR A 12 -18.88 -52.07 28.13
N GLY A 13 -18.86 -52.40 26.85
CA GLY A 13 -17.87 -51.87 25.89
C GLY A 13 -18.11 -50.39 25.67
N VAL A 14 -17.15 -49.55 26.11
CA VAL A 14 -17.10 -48.11 25.76
C VAL A 14 -16.61 -48.01 24.33
N ALA A 15 -17.49 -47.71 23.38
CA ALA A 15 -17.09 -47.30 22.04
C ALA A 15 -16.46 -45.91 22.08
N ILE A 16 -15.11 -45.83 22.01
CA ILE A 16 -14.39 -44.59 21.81
C ILE A 16 -14.63 -44.19 20.35
N GLY A 17 -15.60 -43.28 20.13
CA GLY A 17 -15.80 -42.62 18.85
C GLY A 17 -14.55 -41.78 18.53
N LEU A 18 -13.79 -42.16 17.49
CA LEU A 18 -12.78 -41.33 16.90
C LEU A 18 -13.50 -40.10 16.28
N ALA A 19 -13.48 -38.98 17.01
CA ALA A 19 -13.86 -37.70 16.41
C ALA A 19 -12.92 -37.46 15.20
N PRO A 20 -13.45 -37.08 14.03
CA PRO A 20 -12.58 -36.71 12.92
C PRO A 20 -11.62 -35.60 13.38
N PRO A 21 -10.37 -35.60 12.90
CA PRO A 21 -9.45 -34.52 13.23
C PRO A 21 -10.10 -33.20 12.79
N VAL A 22 -10.38 -32.34 13.75
CA VAL A 22 -10.65 -30.92 13.46
C VAL A 22 -9.37 -30.42 12.82
N HIS A 23 -9.35 -30.27 11.50
CA HIS A 23 -8.27 -29.56 10.83
C HIS A 23 -8.27 -28.20 11.49
N ALA A 24 -7.20 -27.86 12.20
CA ALA A 24 -6.97 -26.49 12.63
C ALA A 24 -7.11 -25.65 11.37
N GLN A 25 -8.12 -24.78 11.32
CA GLN A 25 -8.33 -23.91 10.17
C GLN A 25 -7.05 -23.09 10.03
N ASP A 26 -6.38 -23.21 8.88
CA ASP A 26 -5.16 -22.47 8.62
C ASP A 26 -5.46 -20.99 8.85
N SER A 27 -4.59 -20.32 9.59
CA SER A 27 -4.74 -18.91 9.90
C SER A 27 -3.43 -18.18 9.70
N ILE A 28 -3.49 -16.97 9.16
CA ILE A 28 -2.33 -16.08 8.97
C ILE A 28 -2.58 -14.73 9.61
N THR A 29 -1.51 -14.07 10.05
CA THR A 29 -1.55 -12.68 10.50
C THR A 29 -0.89 -11.80 9.47
N VAL A 30 -1.61 -10.77 9.02
CA VAL A 30 -1.18 -9.90 7.94
C VAL A 30 -1.13 -8.45 8.40
N ALA A 31 0.05 -7.84 8.35
CA ALA A 31 0.14 -6.40 8.62
C ALA A 31 -0.45 -5.61 7.46
N THR A 32 -1.38 -4.70 7.79
CA THR A 32 -2.15 -3.89 6.85
C THR A 32 -2.01 -2.41 7.17
N TYR A 33 -2.57 -1.55 6.32
CA TYR A 33 -2.73 -0.13 6.64
C TYR A 33 -4.00 0.12 7.46
N GLY A 34 -4.09 1.32 8.07
CA GLY A 34 -5.30 1.79 8.73
C GLY A 34 -6.22 2.61 7.81
N GLY A 35 -7.32 3.13 8.37
CA GLY A 35 -8.24 4.04 7.68
C GLY A 35 -8.89 3.43 6.42
N GLU A 36 -9.11 4.26 5.41
CA GLU A 36 -9.72 3.85 4.13
C GLU A 36 -8.96 2.75 3.42
N TRP A 37 -7.62 2.79 3.46
CA TRP A 37 -6.76 1.77 2.86
C TRP A 37 -6.99 0.41 3.52
N GLY A 38 -6.99 0.37 4.86
CA GLY A 38 -7.29 -0.86 5.60
C GLY A 38 -8.68 -1.39 5.30
N ALA A 39 -9.68 -0.51 5.23
CA ALA A 39 -11.04 -0.90 4.88
C ALA A 39 -11.15 -1.43 3.43
N ALA A 40 -10.38 -0.89 2.50
CA ALA A 40 -10.33 -1.38 1.13
C ALA A 40 -9.62 -2.74 1.04
N LEU A 41 -8.47 -2.92 1.70
CA LEU A 41 -7.77 -4.20 1.78
C LEU A 41 -8.66 -5.28 2.40
N GLN A 42 -9.40 -4.94 3.47
CA GLN A 42 -10.35 -5.85 4.09
C GLN A 42 -11.42 -6.30 3.10
N ALA A 43 -12.11 -5.36 2.46
CA ALA A 43 -13.25 -5.66 1.60
C ALA A 43 -12.87 -6.27 0.25
N CYS A 44 -11.71 -5.90 -0.32
CA CYS A 44 -11.32 -6.30 -1.67
C CYS A 44 -10.42 -7.53 -1.69
N ILE A 45 -9.69 -7.80 -0.61
CA ILE A 45 -8.68 -8.86 -0.56
C ILE A 45 -8.96 -9.85 0.57
N ILE A 46 -9.04 -9.39 1.82
CA ILE A 46 -9.07 -10.26 2.99
C ILE A 46 -10.37 -11.06 3.07
N ASP A 47 -11.53 -10.38 3.05
CA ASP A 47 -12.83 -11.06 3.15
C ASP A 47 -13.07 -12.03 1.98
N PRO A 48 -12.82 -11.64 0.70
CA PRO A 48 -12.93 -12.57 -0.42
C PRO A 48 -11.99 -13.76 -0.32
N PHE A 49 -10.72 -13.55 0.08
CA PHE A 49 -9.75 -14.63 0.29
C PHE A 49 -10.23 -15.62 1.35
N MET A 50 -10.65 -15.13 2.52
CA MET A 50 -11.18 -15.98 3.59
C MET A 50 -12.41 -16.79 3.12
N LYS A 51 -13.30 -16.15 2.36
CA LYS A 51 -14.50 -16.78 1.81
C LYS A 51 -14.16 -17.89 0.80
N GLU A 52 -13.16 -17.67 -0.06
CA GLU A 52 -12.78 -18.59 -1.12
C GLU A 52 -11.99 -19.78 -0.57
N THR A 53 -11.04 -19.52 0.33
CA THR A 53 -10.06 -20.53 0.76
C THR A 53 -10.40 -21.19 2.10
N GLY A 54 -11.22 -20.56 2.93
CA GLY A 54 -11.43 -20.96 4.32
C GLY A 54 -10.26 -20.63 5.25
N ILE A 55 -9.15 -20.06 4.75
CA ILE A 55 -8.02 -19.64 5.57
C ILE A 55 -8.40 -18.35 6.32
N THR A 56 -8.27 -18.34 7.64
CA THR A 56 -8.56 -17.14 8.44
C THR A 56 -7.40 -16.14 8.34
N VAL A 57 -7.71 -14.87 8.07
CA VAL A 57 -6.74 -13.77 8.09
C VAL A 57 -7.04 -12.86 9.27
N THR A 58 -6.03 -12.62 10.10
CA THR A 58 -6.07 -11.62 11.18
C THR A 58 -5.31 -10.38 10.69
N PRO A 59 -6.00 -9.27 10.35
CA PRO A 59 -5.33 -8.05 9.94
C PRO A 59 -4.74 -7.35 11.16
N GLU A 60 -3.52 -6.81 11.00
CA GLU A 60 -2.86 -5.97 11.98
C GLU A 60 -2.61 -4.58 11.37
N PRO A 61 -3.49 -3.60 11.61
CA PRO A 61 -3.35 -2.26 11.05
C PRO A 61 -2.14 -1.52 11.63
N GLY A 62 -1.41 -0.81 10.76
CA GLY A 62 -0.24 -0.04 11.16
C GLY A 62 0.28 0.87 10.06
N VAL A 63 1.49 1.37 10.27
CA VAL A 63 2.28 2.10 9.29
C VAL A 63 3.59 1.33 9.05
N SER A 64 4.15 1.45 7.87
CA SER A 64 5.29 0.64 7.42
C SER A 64 6.48 0.64 8.38
N ALA A 65 6.85 1.79 8.95
CA ALA A 65 7.96 1.89 9.91
C ALA A 65 7.72 1.11 11.22
N VAL A 66 6.48 1.10 11.71
CA VAL A 66 6.09 0.33 12.90
C VAL A 66 6.09 -1.17 12.58
N THR A 67 5.58 -1.54 11.40
CA THR A 67 5.60 -2.94 10.92
C THR A 67 7.04 -3.45 10.79
N LEU A 68 7.95 -2.66 10.20
CA LEU A 68 9.38 -3.02 10.13
C LEU A 68 9.97 -3.23 11.52
N SER A 69 9.70 -2.35 12.47
CA SER A 69 10.18 -2.49 13.86
C SER A 69 9.71 -3.79 14.50
N LYS A 70 8.45 -4.21 14.25
CA LYS A 70 7.90 -5.49 14.72
C LYS A 70 8.59 -6.68 14.05
N LEU A 71 8.80 -6.64 12.74
CA LEU A 71 9.51 -7.69 12.00
C LEU A 71 10.92 -7.90 12.57
N LEU A 72 11.66 -6.82 12.85
CA LEU A 72 12.98 -6.88 13.44
C LEU A 72 12.97 -7.52 14.84
N GLN A 73 11.98 -7.17 15.68
CA GLN A 73 11.83 -7.75 17.00
C GLN A 73 11.44 -9.23 16.97
N GLN A 74 10.74 -9.67 15.91
CA GLN A 74 10.23 -11.03 15.74
C GLN A 74 11.14 -11.90 14.85
N LYS A 75 12.31 -11.41 14.46
CA LYS A 75 13.23 -12.13 13.57
C LYS A 75 13.56 -13.52 14.10
N GLY A 76 13.37 -14.55 13.28
CA GLY A 76 13.55 -15.95 13.61
C GLY A 76 12.35 -16.64 14.30
N ALA A 77 11.35 -15.86 14.77
CA ALA A 77 10.10 -16.41 15.32
C ALA A 77 8.93 -15.44 15.02
N PRO A 78 8.57 -15.24 13.75
CA PRO A 78 7.60 -14.24 13.36
C PRO A 78 6.17 -14.61 13.76
N VAL A 79 5.41 -13.59 14.17
CA VAL A 79 3.96 -13.66 14.35
C VAL A 79 3.25 -13.26 13.05
N LEU A 80 3.82 -12.30 12.32
CA LEU A 80 3.34 -11.87 11.01
C LEU A 80 3.75 -12.87 9.93
N ASP A 81 2.87 -13.10 8.96
CA ASP A 81 3.09 -14.04 7.85
C ASP A 81 3.26 -13.35 6.51
N ALA A 82 2.48 -12.31 6.27
CA ALA A 82 2.61 -11.42 5.15
C ALA A 82 2.46 -9.97 5.62
N VAL A 83 3.08 -9.04 4.92
CA VAL A 83 3.05 -7.62 5.31
C VAL A 83 2.96 -6.71 4.10
N TRP A 84 2.13 -5.68 4.19
CA TRP A 84 2.21 -4.54 3.30
C TRP A 84 3.19 -3.52 3.83
N LEU A 85 4.13 -3.10 2.98
CA LEU A 85 5.08 -2.04 3.26
C LEU A 85 5.16 -1.09 2.07
N ASP A 86 5.32 0.20 2.36
CA ASP A 86 5.63 1.20 1.34
C ASP A 86 7.07 1.03 0.83
N GLY A 87 7.33 1.56 -0.36
CA GLY A 87 8.70 1.67 -0.88
C GLY A 87 9.61 2.43 0.10
N GLY A 88 10.90 2.15 0.05
CA GLY A 88 11.88 2.61 1.03
C GLY A 88 11.96 1.71 2.26
N VAL A 89 10.86 1.54 2.99
CA VAL A 89 10.78 0.59 4.12
C VAL A 89 10.85 -0.86 3.64
N SER A 90 10.26 -1.15 2.48
CA SER A 90 10.36 -2.44 1.79
C SER A 90 11.81 -2.86 1.53
N GLU A 91 12.62 -1.96 0.98
CA GLU A 91 14.06 -2.18 0.74
C GLU A 91 14.83 -2.37 2.05
N GLN A 92 14.52 -1.60 3.08
CA GLN A 92 15.13 -1.76 4.41
C GLN A 92 14.80 -3.14 4.99
N ALA A 93 13.52 -3.55 4.95
CA ALA A 93 13.10 -4.86 5.44
C ALA A 93 13.80 -6.01 4.71
N ASN A 94 13.98 -5.88 3.38
CA ASN A 94 14.74 -6.85 2.60
C ASN A 94 16.21 -6.88 2.99
N ALA A 95 16.86 -5.73 3.14
CA ALA A 95 18.26 -5.63 3.56
C ALA A 95 18.50 -6.23 4.97
N GLU A 96 17.54 -6.08 5.86
CA GLU A 96 17.57 -6.65 7.21
C GLU A 96 17.29 -8.16 7.22
N GLY A 97 16.92 -8.77 6.10
CA GLY A 97 16.65 -10.21 5.98
C GLY A 97 15.45 -10.67 6.80
N VAL A 98 14.42 -9.84 6.91
CA VAL A 98 13.14 -10.19 7.57
C VAL A 98 12.05 -10.55 6.55
N LEU A 99 12.37 -10.52 5.27
CA LEU A 99 11.50 -10.93 4.16
C LEU A 99 12.03 -12.21 3.51
N ALA A 100 11.12 -13.09 3.10
CA ALA A 100 11.44 -14.28 2.32
C ALA A 100 11.22 -14.02 0.82
N PRO A 101 11.96 -14.71 -0.07
CA PRO A 101 11.73 -14.61 -1.49
C PRO A 101 10.36 -15.17 -1.88
N ILE A 102 9.67 -14.47 -2.79
CA ILE A 102 8.43 -14.92 -3.43
C ILE A 102 8.83 -15.78 -4.63
N VAL A 103 8.48 -17.06 -4.60
CA VAL A 103 8.82 -18.02 -5.64
C VAL A 103 7.69 -18.12 -6.66
N PRO A 104 7.91 -17.80 -7.97
CA PRO A 104 6.84 -17.80 -8.99
C PRO A 104 6.11 -19.15 -9.13
N ALA A 105 6.78 -20.27 -8.85
CA ALA A 105 6.14 -21.59 -8.87
C ALA A 105 5.06 -21.76 -7.78
N LYS A 106 5.16 -21.01 -6.68
CA LYS A 106 4.19 -20.99 -5.57
C LYS A 106 3.21 -19.80 -5.65
N VAL A 107 3.63 -18.73 -6.31
CA VAL A 107 2.84 -17.51 -6.53
C VAL A 107 2.77 -17.23 -8.04
N PRO A 108 2.05 -18.07 -8.81
CA PRO A 108 2.02 -17.96 -10.28
C PRO A 108 1.43 -16.64 -10.80
N GLY A 109 0.63 -15.94 -9.99
CA GLY A 109 0.08 -14.63 -10.33
C GLY A 109 1.13 -13.56 -10.63
N VAL A 110 2.39 -13.74 -10.19
CA VAL A 110 3.50 -12.82 -10.49
C VAL A 110 3.66 -12.60 -12.00
N ALA A 111 3.46 -13.64 -12.84
CA ALA A 111 3.54 -13.52 -14.29
C ALA A 111 2.50 -12.55 -14.90
N GLY A 112 1.42 -12.30 -14.17
CA GLY A 112 0.36 -11.36 -14.56
C GLY A 112 0.63 -9.91 -14.16
N LEU A 113 1.71 -9.62 -13.44
CA LEU A 113 2.04 -8.26 -13.02
C LEU A 113 2.76 -7.48 -14.13
N VAL A 114 2.62 -6.15 -14.11
CA VAL A 114 3.51 -5.25 -14.85
C VAL A 114 4.92 -5.32 -14.27
N ASP A 115 5.93 -5.01 -15.06
CA ASP A 115 7.32 -5.15 -14.62
C ASP A 115 7.63 -4.21 -13.43
N GLU A 116 7.03 -3.02 -13.42
CA GLU A 116 7.13 -2.03 -12.34
C GLU A 116 6.51 -2.50 -11.01
N GLY A 117 5.73 -3.58 -11.03
CA GLY A 117 5.10 -4.20 -9.85
C GLY A 117 5.86 -5.39 -9.28
N ILE A 118 7.06 -5.70 -9.78
CA ILE A 118 7.90 -6.82 -9.33
C ILE A 118 9.22 -6.26 -8.80
N TYR A 119 9.55 -6.57 -7.55
CA TYR A 119 10.74 -6.05 -6.88
C TYR A 119 11.73 -7.16 -6.62
N GLU A 120 12.90 -7.03 -7.25
CA GLU A 120 13.94 -8.05 -7.21
C GLU A 120 15.21 -7.55 -6.52
N THR A 121 15.89 -8.46 -5.87
CA THR A 121 17.27 -8.26 -5.42
C THR A 121 18.22 -8.28 -6.62
N LYS A 122 19.47 -7.87 -6.41
CA LYS A 122 20.52 -7.96 -7.47
C LYS A 122 20.75 -9.38 -7.99
N ASP A 123 20.41 -10.38 -7.18
CA ASP A 123 20.55 -11.79 -7.53
C ASP A 123 19.28 -12.36 -8.21
N GLY A 124 18.29 -11.51 -8.52
CA GLY A 124 17.06 -11.90 -9.21
C GLY A 124 16.01 -12.59 -8.31
N ASN A 125 16.14 -12.51 -6.98
CA ASN A 125 15.12 -13.01 -6.08
C ASN A 125 14.02 -11.95 -5.90
N ILE A 126 12.76 -12.31 -6.13
CA ILE A 126 11.62 -11.42 -5.90
C ILE A 126 11.39 -11.32 -4.39
N PHE A 127 11.53 -10.14 -3.80
CA PHE A 127 11.29 -9.90 -2.38
C PHE A 127 9.95 -9.20 -2.10
N ALA A 128 9.31 -8.63 -3.14
CA ALA A 128 8.03 -7.97 -3.02
C ALA A 128 7.27 -7.98 -4.34
N VAL A 129 5.94 -7.88 -4.24
CA VAL A 129 5.03 -7.66 -5.38
C VAL A 129 4.09 -6.50 -5.07
N SER A 130 3.83 -5.64 -6.04
CA SER A 130 2.86 -4.56 -5.88
C SER A 130 1.44 -5.10 -5.98
N THR A 131 0.57 -4.64 -5.09
CA THR A 131 -0.88 -4.84 -5.19
C THR A 131 -1.58 -3.62 -5.82
N GLY A 132 -0.81 -2.59 -6.15
CA GLY A 132 -1.29 -1.41 -6.89
C GLY A 132 -0.43 -0.18 -6.68
N PHE A 133 -0.68 0.83 -7.50
CA PHE A 133 0.03 2.10 -7.53
C PHE A 133 -0.88 3.24 -7.12
N TYR A 134 -0.31 4.22 -6.45
CA TYR A 134 -0.95 5.50 -6.15
C TYR A 134 -0.06 6.65 -6.61
N SER A 135 -0.58 7.87 -6.59
CA SER A 135 0.23 9.04 -6.93
C SER A 135 -0.07 10.23 -6.05
N VAL A 136 0.92 11.10 -5.94
CA VAL A 136 0.80 12.47 -5.51
C VAL A 136 1.02 13.38 -6.71
N GLY A 137 0.07 14.26 -6.95
CA GLY A 137 0.12 15.27 -8.00
C GLY A 137 -0.32 16.62 -7.45
N LEU A 138 -0.62 17.54 -8.34
CA LEU A 138 -1.15 18.83 -7.95
C LEU A 138 -2.63 18.72 -7.62
N ALA A 139 -3.01 19.20 -6.45
CA ALA A 139 -4.39 19.41 -6.03
C ALA A 139 -4.66 20.90 -5.93
N TYR A 140 -5.80 21.37 -6.43
CA TYR A 140 -6.17 22.78 -6.35
C TYR A 140 -7.68 22.97 -6.23
N ASN A 141 -8.09 24.06 -5.60
CA ASN A 141 -9.47 24.49 -5.51
C ASN A 141 -9.85 25.29 -6.77
N ALA A 142 -10.71 24.73 -7.61
CA ALA A 142 -11.09 25.34 -8.90
C ALA A 142 -11.95 26.61 -8.76
N ASP A 143 -12.50 26.90 -7.59
CA ASP A 143 -13.24 28.14 -7.35
C ASP A 143 -12.32 29.30 -6.93
N GLN A 144 -11.06 29.00 -6.54
CA GLN A 144 -10.11 29.98 -6.03
C GLN A 144 -8.84 30.11 -6.89
N VAL A 145 -8.53 29.11 -7.69
CA VAL A 145 -7.41 29.09 -8.63
C VAL A 145 -7.98 29.23 -10.04
N GLU A 146 -7.84 30.41 -10.64
CA GLU A 146 -8.47 30.75 -11.94
C GLU A 146 -7.93 29.91 -13.10
N THR A 147 -6.62 29.65 -13.08
CA THR A 147 -5.93 28.85 -14.11
C THR A 147 -5.46 27.55 -13.51
N ALA A 148 -5.92 26.42 -14.07
CA ALA A 148 -5.48 25.11 -13.62
C ALA A 148 -3.94 25.01 -13.71
N PRO A 149 -3.24 24.58 -12.63
CA PRO A 149 -1.80 24.40 -12.66
C PRO A 149 -1.44 23.25 -13.61
N THR A 150 -0.26 23.33 -14.24
CA THR A 150 0.24 22.31 -15.18
C THR A 150 1.61 21.75 -14.79
N SER A 151 2.33 22.44 -13.93
CA SER A 151 3.70 22.13 -13.53
C SER A 151 3.85 22.25 -12.02
N TRP A 152 4.75 21.45 -11.43
CA TRP A 152 5.15 21.61 -10.04
C TRP A 152 5.64 23.04 -9.74
N LYS A 153 6.19 23.74 -10.72
CA LYS A 153 6.66 25.14 -10.61
C LYS A 153 5.56 26.13 -10.32
N ASP A 154 4.31 25.82 -10.69
CA ASP A 154 3.16 26.69 -10.45
C ASP A 154 2.88 26.89 -8.96
N LEU A 155 3.38 25.97 -8.09
CA LEU A 155 3.29 26.14 -6.64
C LEU A 155 4.04 27.38 -6.12
N TRP A 156 5.02 27.88 -6.87
CA TRP A 156 5.80 29.10 -6.52
C TRP A 156 5.21 30.39 -7.07
N ASN A 157 3.96 30.37 -7.58
CA ASN A 157 3.27 31.61 -7.91
C ASN A 157 2.98 32.39 -6.61
N GLU A 158 3.39 33.67 -6.61
CA GLU A 158 3.20 34.56 -5.45
C GLU A 158 1.73 34.68 -5.00
N GLU A 159 0.77 34.45 -5.92
CA GLU A 159 -0.67 34.45 -5.64
C GLU A 159 -1.08 33.34 -4.65
N TYR A 160 -0.29 32.28 -4.52
CA TYR A 160 -0.57 31.15 -3.62
C TYR A 160 0.20 31.20 -2.32
N ALA A 161 1.03 32.20 -2.10
CA ALA A 161 1.84 32.33 -0.91
C ALA A 161 0.98 32.28 0.38
N GLY A 162 1.34 31.39 1.31
CA GLY A 162 0.57 31.18 2.55
C GLY A 162 -0.72 30.35 2.39
N ALA A 163 -0.96 29.76 1.19
CA ALA A 163 -2.12 28.91 0.92
C ALA A 163 -1.74 27.56 0.27
N VAL A 164 -0.47 27.19 0.36
CA VAL A 164 0.11 25.97 -0.23
C VAL A 164 0.30 24.91 0.83
N THR A 165 0.16 23.62 0.46
CA THR A 165 0.45 22.47 1.33
C THR A 165 1.30 21.41 0.64
N PHE A 166 2.09 20.69 1.44
CA PHE A 166 2.92 19.55 1.03
C PHE A 166 2.90 18.42 2.04
N PRO A 167 3.21 17.19 1.59
CA PRO A 167 3.52 16.12 2.52
C PRO A 167 4.79 16.45 3.33
N SER A 168 4.73 16.24 4.65
CA SER A 168 5.91 16.37 5.51
C SER A 168 6.92 15.23 5.24
N PRO A 169 8.18 15.34 5.66
CA PRO A 169 9.15 14.25 5.52
C PRO A 169 8.75 12.95 6.24
N SER A 170 7.85 13.01 7.23
CA SER A 170 7.31 11.83 7.92
C SER A 170 6.21 11.11 7.13
N ASN A 171 5.64 11.76 6.13
CA ASN A 171 4.70 11.15 5.20
C ASN A 171 5.46 10.27 4.18
N ALA A 172 4.90 9.12 3.79
CA ALA A 172 5.50 8.21 2.82
C ALA A 172 5.94 8.90 1.50
N MET A 173 5.27 9.99 1.11
CA MET A 173 5.56 10.75 -0.10
C MET A 173 6.38 12.03 0.13
N GLY A 174 6.74 12.34 1.38
CA GLY A 174 7.52 13.56 1.68
C GLY A 174 8.93 13.51 1.10
N ILE A 175 9.68 12.45 1.36
CA ILE A 175 11.02 12.28 0.80
C ILE A 175 10.98 12.11 -0.73
N PRO A 176 10.08 11.29 -1.33
CA PRO A 176 9.89 11.26 -2.78
C PRO A 176 9.59 12.63 -3.40
N PHE A 177 8.81 13.48 -2.72
CA PHE A 177 8.53 14.84 -3.20
C PHE A 177 9.80 15.71 -3.23
N ILE A 178 10.61 15.68 -2.17
CA ILE A 178 11.90 16.38 -2.14
C ILE A 178 12.84 15.84 -3.25
N ALA A 179 12.87 14.52 -3.45
CA ALA A 179 13.66 13.90 -4.52
C ALA A 179 13.19 14.34 -5.92
N GLN A 180 11.88 14.43 -6.14
CA GLN A 180 11.33 14.95 -7.39
C GLN A 180 11.75 16.41 -7.65
N LEU A 181 11.64 17.26 -6.63
CA LEU A 181 12.09 18.67 -6.75
C LEU A 181 13.60 18.77 -7.01
N ALA A 182 14.40 17.91 -6.38
CA ALA A 182 15.84 17.85 -6.62
C ALA A 182 16.15 17.46 -8.09
N ALA A 183 15.44 16.46 -8.63
CA ALA A 183 15.57 16.05 -10.02
C ALA A 183 15.19 17.18 -10.99
N LEU A 184 14.11 17.92 -10.74
CA LEU A 184 13.69 19.06 -11.54
C LEU A 184 14.71 20.19 -11.59
N LYS A 185 15.49 20.33 -10.52
CA LYS A 185 16.55 21.34 -10.40
C LYS A 185 17.92 20.82 -10.83
N ASN A 186 18.05 19.55 -11.20
CA ASN A 186 19.33 18.88 -11.44
C ASN A 186 20.26 18.95 -10.21
N VAL A 187 19.71 18.84 -9.01
CA VAL A 187 20.45 18.84 -7.73
C VAL A 187 20.57 17.39 -7.25
N SER A 188 21.77 17.04 -6.74
CA SER A 188 22.00 15.71 -6.14
C SER A 188 21.21 15.56 -4.83
N LEU A 189 20.74 14.35 -4.54
CA LEU A 189 20.11 14.02 -3.26
C LEU A 189 21.05 14.17 -2.05
N THR A 190 22.38 14.19 -2.28
CA THR A 190 23.37 14.51 -1.23
C THR A 190 23.54 16.01 -0.97
N ALA A 191 22.91 16.87 -1.76
CA ALA A 191 23.06 18.33 -1.71
C ALA A 191 21.71 19.03 -1.87
N VAL A 192 20.69 18.59 -1.12
CA VAL A 192 19.30 19.06 -1.23
C VAL A 192 19.03 20.43 -0.62
N ASP A 193 20.02 21.07 0.02
CA ASP A 193 19.84 22.39 0.65
C ASP A 193 19.17 23.43 -0.27
N PRO A 194 19.49 23.54 -1.57
CA PRO A 194 18.80 24.47 -2.46
C PRO A 194 17.30 24.16 -2.63
N VAL A 195 16.91 22.88 -2.57
CA VAL A 195 15.51 22.45 -2.65
C VAL A 195 14.77 22.80 -1.37
N LEU A 196 15.41 22.55 -0.21
CA LEU A 196 14.85 22.90 1.09
C LEU A 196 14.69 24.41 1.25
N GLN A 197 15.62 25.19 0.72
CA GLN A 197 15.52 26.65 0.72
C GLN A 197 14.32 27.11 -0.12
N ASP A 198 14.13 26.57 -1.32
CA ASP A 198 12.96 26.90 -2.15
C ASP A 198 11.64 26.57 -1.45
N ILE A 199 11.58 25.42 -0.76
CA ILE A 199 10.38 25.04 0.02
C ILE A 199 10.14 26.04 1.15
N GLN A 200 11.20 26.55 1.80
CA GLN A 200 11.09 27.60 2.82
C GLN A 200 10.59 28.91 2.24
N ASP A 201 11.08 29.30 1.06
CA ASP A 201 10.71 30.53 0.37
C ASP A 201 9.25 30.52 -0.12
N LEU A 202 8.66 29.33 -0.28
CA LEU A 202 7.29 29.14 -0.76
C LEU A 202 6.18 29.60 0.22
N GLN A 203 6.52 29.90 1.48
CA GLN A 203 5.54 30.27 2.50
C GLN A 203 4.39 29.24 2.62
N VAL A 204 4.74 27.98 2.83
CA VAL A 204 3.79 26.87 3.02
C VAL A 204 2.88 27.16 4.20
N ALA A 205 1.55 27.05 4.01
CA ALA A 205 0.59 27.23 5.08
C ALA A 205 0.68 26.10 6.11
N ALA A 206 0.73 24.85 5.63
CA ALA A 206 0.83 23.67 6.50
C ALA A 206 1.46 22.49 5.76
N TYR A 207 2.16 21.65 6.52
CA TYR A 207 2.60 20.31 6.08
C TYR A 207 1.65 19.26 6.65
N PHE A 208 1.47 18.16 5.95
CA PHE A 208 0.64 17.06 6.44
C PHE A 208 1.41 15.74 6.59
N ASP A 209 1.16 15.03 7.69
CA ASP A 209 1.77 13.72 7.97
C ASP A 209 0.97 12.56 7.41
N THR A 210 -0.35 12.74 7.21
CA THR A 210 -1.25 11.72 6.67
C THR A 210 -2.12 12.29 5.56
N ALA A 211 -2.55 11.44 4.62
CA ALA A 211 -3.47 11.85 3.57
C ALA A 211 -4.75 12.52 4.12
N GLY A 212 -5.29 12.01 5.25
CA GLY A 212 -6.46 12.59 5.90
C GLY A 212 -6.21 14.00 6.43
N ALA A 213 -5.03 14.27 7.00
CA ALA A 213 -4.65 15.62 7.43
C ALA A 213 -4.60 16.60 6.25
N GLY A 214 -3.97 16.20 5.12
CA GLY A 214 -3.95 16.99 3.89
C GLY A 214 -5.37 17.25 3.35
N THR A 215 -6.22 16.23 3.35
CA THR A 215 -7.64 16.38 2.96
C THR A 215 -8.35 17.42 3.81
N ASN A 216 -8.14 17.42 5.13
CA ASN A 216 -8.77 18.39 6.03
C ASN A 216 -8.33 19.84 5.73
N LEU A 217 -7.07 20.06 5.34
CA LEU A 217 -6.58 21.39 4.97
C LEU A 217 -7.31 21.95 3.75
N PHE A 218 -7.56 21.12 2.72
CA PHE A 218 -8.37 21.53 1.57
C PHE A 218 -9.85 21.71 1.92
N GLN A 219 -10.42 20.85 2.75
CA GLN A 219 -11.84 20.93 3.16
C GLN A 219 -12.11 22.15 4.03
N SER A 220 -11.18 22.56 4.88
CA SER A 220 -11.30 23.76 5.70
C SER A 220 -11.09 25.07 4.94
N GLY A 221 -10.52 24.99 3.72
CA GLY A 221 -10.12 26.15 2.93
C GLY A 221 -8.86 26.84 3.45
N GLU A 222 -8.09 26.20 4.33
CA GLU A 222 -6.81 26.72 4.81
C GLU A 222 -5.77 26.73 3.69
N VAL A 223 -5.91 25.82 2.75
CA VAL A 223 -5.06 25.74 1.55
C VAL A 223 -5.92 25.68 0.28
N ILE A 224 -5.38 26.24 -0.81
CA ILE A 224 -6.07 26.27 -2.11
C ILE A 224 -5.34 25.46 -3.18
N ILE A 225 -4.05 25.18 -2.98
CA ILE A 225 -3.21 24.44 -3.91
C ILE A 225 -2.15 23.66 -3.13
N GLY A 226 -1.64 22.57 -3.70
CA GLY A 226 -0.54 21.82 -3.12
C GLY A 226 -0.35 20.45 -3.70
N ALA A 227 0.62 19.72 -3.16
CA ALA A 227 0.82 18.32 -3.50
C ALA A 227 -0.14 17.45 -2.67
N HIS A 228 -0.95 16.59 -3.32
CA HIS A 228 -1.85 15.70 -2.59
C HIS A 228 -2.09 14.37 -3.35
N TYR A 229 -2.57 13.38 -2.61
CA TYR A 229 -2.89 12.07 -3.17
C TYR A 229 -4.08 12.14 -4.14
N ALA A 230 -3.93 11.52 -5.31
CA ALA A 230 -4.99 11.45 -6.32
C ALA A 230 -6.29 10.87 -5.74
N SER A 231 -6.22 9.76 -4.98
CA SER A 231 -7.37 9.12 -4.34
C SER A 231 -8.12 10.06 -3.40
N SER A 232 -7.40 10.84 -2.58
CA SER A 232 -8.01 11.81 -1.67
C SER A 232 -8.72 12.94 -2.42
N VAL A 233 -8.11 13.42 -3.52
CA VAL A 233 -8.75 14.47 -4.35
C VAL A 233 -10.00 13.93 -5.03
N PHE A 234 -9.98 12.72 -5.55
CA PHE A 234 -11.16 12.10 -6.15
C PHE A 234 -12.28 11.88 -5.12
N ALA A 235 -11.93 11.46 -3.89
CA ALA A 235 -12.91 11.33 -2.81
C ALA A 235 -13.54 12.69 -2.41
N MET A 236 -12.75 13.77 -2.38
CA MET A 236 -13.28 15.14 -2.17
C MET A 236 -14.20 15.58 -3.31
N ARG A 237 -13.85 15.27 -4.56
CA ARG A 237 -14.70 15.57 -5.73
C ARG A 237 -16.04 14.84 -5.66
N ASP A 238 -16.07 13.59 -5.17
CA ASP A 238 -17.29 12.81 -4.99
C ASP A 238 -18.20 13.40 -3.90
N GLN A 239 -17.62 14.15 -2.97
CA GLN A 239 -18.34 14.95 -1.97
C GLN A 239 -18.79 16.34 -2.52
N ASN A 240 -18.65 16.56 -3.84
CA ASN A 240 -18.94 17.83 -4.53
C ASN A 240 -18.07 19.02 -4.10
N LEU A 241 -16.88 18.76 -3.57
CA LEU A 241 -15.91 19.81 -3.31
C LEU A 241 -15.23 20.27 -4.61
N PRO A 242 -14.91 21.55 -4.77
CA PRO A 242 -14.31 22.10 -6.00
C PRO A 242 -12.81 21.76 -6.11
N ILE A 243 -12.36 20.65 -5.51
CA ILE A 243 -10.97 20.24 -5.55
C ILE A 243 -10.72 19.39 -6.81
N ARG A 244 -9.66 19.69 -7.54
CA ARG A 244 -9.27 19.02 -8.79
C ARG A 244 -7.87 18.47 -8.67
N PHE A 245 -7.62 17.37 -9.38
CA PHE A 245 -6.32 16.72 -9.49
C PHE A 245 -5.72 16.96 -10.87
N VAL A 246 -4.43 17.28 -10.90
CA VAL A 246 -3.64 17.39 -12.12
C VAL A 246 -2.39 16.53 -12.00
N VAL A 247 -2.11 15.79 -13.05
CA VAL A 247 -0.79 15.18 -13.27
C VAL A 247 0.11 16.26 -13.86
N PRO A 248 1.15 16.73 -13.17
CA PRO A 248 2.04 17.76 -13.70
C PRO A 248 2.76 17.30 -14.96
N GLU A 249 3.20 18.23 -15.81
CA GLU A 249 3.97 17.92 -17.03
C GLU A 249 5.24 17.13 -16.74
N GLU A 250 5.84 17.34 -15.58
CA GLU A 250 7.02 16.62 -15.11
C GLU A 250 6.70 15.24 -14.51
N GLY A 251 5.44 14.84 -14.51
CA GLY A 251 4.91 13.62 -13.94
C GLY A 251 4.43 13.76 -12.49
N ALA A 252 3.42 12.99 -12.14
CA ALA A 252 3.01 12.79 -10.75
C ALA A 252 4.01 11.84 -10.06
N ILE A 253 4.23 12.06 -8.77
CA ILE A 253 5.11 11.19 -7.98
C ILE A 253 4.33 9.92 -7.66
N GLY A 254 4.81 8.79 -8.16
CA GLY A 254 4.21 7.49 -7.93
C GLY A 254 4.65 6.88 -6.60
N GLY A 255 3.76 6.13 -6.01
CA GLY A 255 4.05 5.21 -4.92
C GLY A 255 3.32 3.90 -5.17
N ASP A 256 3.70 2.89 -4.42
CA ASP A 256 3.13 1.56 -4.55
C ASP A 256 2.97 0.88 -3.20
N ILE A 257 2.00 0.01 -3.12
CA ILE A 257 1.73 -0.82 -1.95
C ILE A 257 2.26 -2.22 -2.18
N ARG A 258 3.35 -2.55 -1.51
CA ARG A 258 4.10 -3.79 -1.73
C ARG A 258 3.72 -4.83 -0.70
N LEU A 259 3.37 -6.01 -1.18
CA LEU A 259 3.07 -7.18 -0.37
C LEU A 259 4.27 -8.11 -0.34
N HIS A 260 4.59 -8.62 0.85
CA HIS A 260 5.79 -9.40 1.12
C HIS A 260 5.44 -10.67 1.88
N LEU A 261 6.25 -11.69 1.66
CA LEU A 261 6.30 -12.89 2.51
C LEU A 261 7.29 -12.65 3.66
N VAL A 262 6.88 -12.92 4.89
CA VAL A 262 7.77 -12.76 6.06
C VAL A 262 8.73 -13.95 6.14
N ALA A 263 10.01 -13.67 6.42
CA ALA A 263 11.02 -14.70 6.61
C ALA A 263 10.69 -15.59 7.82
N ASP A 264 11.03 -16.86 7.73
CA ASP A 264 10.87 -17.86 8.79
C ASP A 264 9.43 -18.07 9.29
N THR A 265 8.42 -17.58 8.56
CA THR A 265 7.02 -17.86 8.93
C THR A 265 6.72 -19.36 8.83
N PRO A 266 6.14 -19.99 9.87
CA PRO A 266 5.74 -21.38 9.81
C PRO A 266 4.49 -21.61 8.93
N ARG A 267 3.86 -20.54 8.44
CA ARG A 267 2.63 -20.54 7.63
C ARG A 267 2.87 -20.06 6.20
N SER A 268 4.07 -20.29 5.66
CA SER A 268 4.48 -19.79 4.33
C SER A 268 3.51 -20.21 3.22
N ASP A 269 3.02 -21.45 3.20
CA ASP A 269 2.11 -21.92 2.15
C ASP A 269 0.76 -21.16 2.16
N ALA A 270 0.23 -20.83 3.33
CA ALA A 270 -0.98 -20.03 3.46
C ALA A 270 -0.74 -18.55 3.08
N ALA A 271 0.41 -18.00 3.47
CA ALA A 271 0.82 -16.64 3.12
C ALA A 271 1.09 -16.49 1.61
N GLU A 272 1.71 -17.46 0.97
CA GLU A 272 1.92 -17.49 -0.48
C GLU A 272 0.59 -17.57 -1.26
N LYS A 273 -0.38 -18.36 -0.78
CA LYS A 273 -1.74 -18.37 -1.34
C LYS A 273 -2.41 -17.01 -1.20
N PHE A 274 -2.23 -16.34 -0.05
CA PHE A 274 -2.77 -15.01 0.18
C PHE A 274 -2.14 -13.98 -0.76
N ILE A 275 -0.82 -13.99 -0.93
CA ILE A 275 -0.11 -13.10 -1.85
C ILE A 275 -0.59 -13.34 -3.29
N ASN A 276 -0.71 -14.61 -3.70
CA ASN A 276 -1.18 -14.96 -5.04
C ASN A 276 -2.62 -14.47 -5.30
N PHE A 277 -3.49 -14.56 -4.29
CA PHE A 277 -4.86 -14.05 -4.38
C PHE A 277 -4.86 -12.51 -4.48
N ALA A 278 -4.09 -11.82 -3.62
CA ALA A 278 -4.06 -10.37 -3.52
C ALA A 278 -3.65 -9.66 -4.82
N ILE A 279 -2.79 -10.30 -5.62
CA ILE A 279 -2.35 -9.80 -6.94
C ILE A 279 -3.24 -10.29 -8.09
N GLY A 280 -4.40 -10.86 -7.80
CA GLY A 280 -5.36 -11.31 -8.79
C GLY A 280 -6.13 -10.17 -9.45
N LYS A 281 -6.81 -10.45 -10.59
CA LYS A 281 -7.57 -9.44 -11.34
C LYS A 281 -8.75 -8.87 -10.53
N GLU A 282 -9.51 -9.71 -9.84
CA GLU A 282 -10.68 -9.27 -9.07
C GLU A 282 -10.31 -8.39 -7.87
N PRO A 283 -9.34 -8.76 -7.01
CA PRO A 283 -8.82 -7.85 -5.98
C PRO A 283 -8.32 -6.52 -6.55
N SER A 284 -7.53 -6.56 -7.63
CA SER A 284 -6.99 -5.36 -8.28
C SER A 284 -8.09 -4.45 -8.82
N LYS A 285 -9.13 -5.02 -9.45
CA LYS A 285 -10.32 -4.30 -9.91
C LYS A 285 -11.05 -3.62 -8.74
N CYS A 286 -11.32 -4.39 -7.68
CA CYS A 286 -12.01 -3.87 -6.50
C CYS A 286 -11.25 -2.70 -5.86
N MET A 287 -9.93 -2.82 -5.71
CA MET A 287 -9.09 -1.73 -5.16
C MET A 287 -9.13 -0.49 -6.07
N ALA A 288 -9.03 -0.68 -7.39
CA ALA A 288 -9.08 0.40 -8.36
C ALA A 288 -10.42 1.15 -8.35
N GLU A 289 -11.54 0.42 -8.25
CA GLU A 289 -12.88 1.01 -8.26
C GLU A 289 -13.27 1.60 -6.90
N ARG A 290 -12.66 1.15 -5.80
CA ARG A 290 -13.00 1.58 -4.44
C ARG A 290 -12.19 2.76 -3.95
N ILE A 291 -10.88 2.77 -4.21
CA ILE A 291 -9.95 3.80 -3.71
C ILE A 291 -8.99 4.32 -4.78
N TYR A 292 -9.32 4.09 -6.05
CA TYR A 292 -8.61 4.65 -7.21
C TYR A 292 -7.13 4.27 -7.28
N VAL A 293 -6.80 3.06 -6.83
CA VAL A 293 -5.46 2.47 -6.96
C VAL A 293 -5.27 1.97 -8.37
N GLY A 294 -4.20 2.35 -9.04
CA GLY A 294 -3.85 1.83 -10.35
C GLY A 294 -3.41 0.37 -10.26
N PRO A 295 -4.02 -0.56 -11.03
CA PRO A 295 -3.67 -1.97 -10.97
C PRO A 295 -2.19 -2.24 -11.31
N ALA A 296 -1.52 -3.07 -10.49
CA ALA A 296 -0.24 -3.68 -10.85
C ALA A 296 -0.44 -4.93 -11.72
N THR A 297 -1.64 -5.49 -11.71
CA THR A 297 -2.03 -6.64 -12.52
C THR A 297 -2.43 -6.22 -13.92
N LYS A 298 -1.88 -6.89 -14.93
CA LYS A 298 -2.21 -6.68 -16.35
C LYS A 298 -3.65 -7.06 -16.66
N GLU A 299 -4.23 -6.42 -17.67
CA GLU A 299 -5.53 -6.78 -18.25
C GLU A 299 -6.69 -6.78 -17.23
N VAL A 300 -6.69 -5.83 -16.30
CA VAL A 300 -7.82 -5.61 -15.39
C VAL A 300 -8.87 -4.76 -16.12
N GLU A 301 -10.07 -5.30 -16.24
CA GLU A 301 -11.21 -4.58 -16.85
C GLU A 301 -11.83 -3.63 -15.84
N LEU A 302 -11.56 -2.34 -15.99
CA LEU A 302 -12.08 -1.27 -15.15
C LEU A 302 -13.33 -0.64 -15.75
N THR A 303 -14.21 -0.12 -14.88
CA THR A 303 -15.29 0.78 -15.30
C THR A 303 -14.73 2.06 -15.91
N GLU A 304 -15.49 2.74 -16.76
CA GLU A 304 -15.07 4.02 -17.37
C GLU A 304 -14.81 5.09 -16.29
N ASP A 305 -15.58 5.10 -15.21
CA ASP A 305 -15.36 5.99 -14.08
C ASP A 305 -14.02 5.73 -13.40
N ALA A 306 -13.68 4.46 -13.12
CA ALA A 306 -12.39 4.10 -12.55
C ALA A 306 -11.22 4.46 -13.46
N LYS A 307 -11.34 4.26 -14.78
CA LYS A 307 -10.30 4.67 -15.75
C LYS A 307 -10.00 6.18 -15.69
N GLN A 308 -11.05 7.01 -15.54
CA GLN A 308 -10.90 8.46 -15.42
C GLN A 308 -10.20 8.90 -14.12
N ARG A 309 -10.05 8.00 -13.15
CA ARG A 309 -9.50 8.27 -11.81
C ARG A 309 -8.23 7.51 -11.52
N MET A 310 -7.55 7.01 -12.56
CA MET A 310 -6.27 6.34 -12.38
C MET A 310 -5.18 7.32 -11.92
N PRO A 311 -4.23 6.87 -11.06
CA PRO A 311 -3.18 7.73 -10.53
C PRO A 311 -2.26 8.35 -11.59
N TRP A 312 -2.25 7.78 -12.79
CA TRP A 312 -1.49 8.24 -13.96
C TRP A 312 -2.33 9.01 -14.99
N GLY A 313 -3.59 9.30 -14.65
CA GLY A 313 -4.55 9.92 -15.58
C GLY A 313 -5.24 8.90 -16.49
N PRO A 314 -6.30 9.33 -17.20
CA PRO A 314 -7.20 8.44 -17.94
C PRO A 314 -6.54 7.71 -19.13
N GLU A 315 -5.57 8.33 -19.78
CA GLU A 315 -4.88 7.81 -20.98
C GLU A 315 -3.49 7.26 -20.65
N GLY A 316 -3.10 7.30 -19.37
CA GLY A 316 -1.76 6.92 -18.90
C GLY A 316 -1.63 5.47 -18.50
N THR A 317 -0.42 5.14 -18.06
CA THR A 317 -0.04 3.87 -17.44
C THR A 317 0.90 4.15 -16.27
N VAL A 318 1.28 3.14 -15.52
CA VAL A 318 2.29 3.28 -14.45
C VAL A 318 3.58 3.96 -14.92
N LYS A 319 3.93 3.85 -16.21
CA LYS A 319 5.11 4.52 -16.81
C LYS A 319 5.02 6.05 -16.85
N ASN A 320 3.84 6.60 -16.64
CA ASN A 320 3.64 8.05 -16.53
C ASN A 320 3.85 8.56 -15.10
N LEU A 321 4.13 7.66 -14.14
CA LEU A 321 4.47 8.02 -12.78
C LEU A 321 5.99 8.14 -12.61
N SER A 322 6.43 9.16 -11.88
CA SER A 322 7.80 9.25 -11.38
C SER A 322 7.93 8.35 -10.16
N LEU A 323 8.32 7.09 -10.37
CA LEU A 323 8.52 6.13 -9.29
C LEU A 323 9.86 6.40 -8.60
N PRO A 324 9.90 6.53 -7.25
CA PRO A 324 11.14 6.81 -6.52
C PRO A 324 12.18 5.68 -6.68
N ASN A 325 13.43 6.05 -6.93
CA ASN A 325 14.54 5.12 -6.85
C ASN A 325 14.97 4.94 -5.36
N TRP A 326 14.27 4.04 -4.67
CA TRP A 326 14.49 3.82 -3.25
C TRP A 326 15.89 3.32 -2.90
N SER A 327 16.55 2.59 -3.81
CA SER A 327 17.95 2.18 -3.61
C SER A 327 18.88 3.38 -3.54
N GLU A 328 18.65 4.39 -4.36
CA GLU A 328 19.40 5.65 -4.34
C GLU A 328 19.04 6.49 -3.12
N ILE A 329 17.73 6.69 -2.87
CA ILE A 329 17.22 7.48 -1.74
C ILE A 329 17.74 6.93 -0.41
N ASN A 330 17.64 5.62 -0.18
CA ASN A 330 18.08 5.00 1.08
C ASN A 330 19.60 4.95 1.25
N SER A 331 20.37 5.22 0.20
CA SER A 331 21.85 5.27 0.27
C SER A 331 22.38 6.62 0.74
N GLN A 332 21.54 7.64 0.85
CA GLN A 332 21.87 9.01 1.26
C GLN A 332 21.58 9.25 2.73
#